data_bccb6951647cefd441a5358141e4256f
#
_entry.id   bccb6951647cefd441a5358141e4256f
#
_cell.length_a   1.000
_cell.length_b   1.000
_cell.length_c   1.000
_cell.angle_alpha   90.00
_cell.angle_beta   90.00
_cell.angle_gamma   90.00
#
_symmetry.space_group_name_H-M   'P 1'
#
loop_
_entity.id
_entity.type
_entity.pdbx_description
1 polymer ?
#
loop_
_entity_poly.entity_id
_entity_poly.type
_entity_poly.pdbx_seq_one_letter_code
_entity_poly.pdbx_strand_id
1 'polypeptide(L)'
;MTHVAVITGVTGQDGSYLAELLLSKQYDVVGITRRTSTSNTERLVNVLNKPNFTLFQADMGDFTSILNVFQSIKHYERIEVYNLAAQSQVHTSFTQPEYTAEVNALGPLRILECIRFLGLESKSRVYQASTSELYGKVVETPQTETTPFYPRSPYGVAKLYAFWIIKNYRESYNIYACNGILFNHESERRGSDFLTRKVTIGINRVYTEPSFTLEVGNLNARRDWGHAEDYVYAMWLMLQQDTVGDYVIASGETHSVREFIEIAFQKAGHSIHWEGEDIHEVGKDETGRTVVRINSAFYRPAEVDLLMGDPSRSEKELGWSRKISFETLVERMVKHDLRTENHLTPTQIRQESQLV
;
A
#
# COMPACT_ATOMS: atom_id res chain seq x y z
N MET A 1 -6.22 -7.80 -29.95
CA MET A 1 -5.72 -6.52 -29.38
C MET A 1 -4.61 -6.84 -28.41
N THR A 2 -3.46 -6.22 -28.60
CA THR A 2 -2.33 -6.41 -27.68
C THR A 2 -2.41 -5.38 -26.55
N HIS A 3 -2.64 -5.87 -25.32
CA HIS A 3 -2.75 -5.02 -24.12
C HIS A 3 -1.45 -5.10 -23.30
N VAL A 4 -0.93 -3.96 -22.92
CA VAL A 4 0.19 -3.88 -21.98
C VAL A 4 -0.23 -3.17 -20.69
N ALA A 5 0.20 -3.68 -19.58
CA ALA A 5 0.07 -3.04 -18.28
C ALA A 5 1.44 -2.56 -17.78
N VAL A 6 1.54 -1.28 -17.47
CA VAL A 6 2.73 -0.67 -16.85
C VAL A 6 2.46 -0.50 -15.36
N ILE A 7 3.29 -1.10 -14.52
CA ILE A 7 3.16 -1.04 -13.07
C ILE A 7 4.39 -0.34 -12.49
N THR A 8 4.24 0.91 -12.02
CA THR A 8 5.31 1.55 -11.25
C THR A 8 5.29 1.04 -9.81
N GLY A 9 6.46 0.90 -9.20
CA GLY A 9 6.55 0.32 -7.86
C GLY A 9 6.20 -1.17 -7.80
N VAL A 10 6.48 -1.91 -8.88
CA VAL A 10 6.12 -3.32 -9.06
C VAL A 10 6.71 -4.24 -7.97
N THR A 11 7.84 -3.87 -7.36
CA THR A 11 8.49 -4.62 -6.27
C THR A 11 7.84 -4.42 -4.90
N GLY A 12 6.85 -3.53 -4.80
CA GLY A 12 6.06 -3.33 -3.59
C GLY A 12 5.01 -4.43 -3.36
N GLN A 13 4.28 -4.34 -2.24
CA GLN A 13 3.17 -5.24 -1.92
C GLN A 13 2.17 -5.30 -3.07
N ASP A 14 1.52 -4.18 -3.36
CA ASP A 14 0.43 -4.11 -4.34
C ASP A 14 0.93 -4.39 -5.76
N GLY A 15 2.09 -3.85 -6.11
CA GLY A 15 2.68 -4.06 -7.44
C GLY A 15 2.94 -5.53 -7.74
N SER A 16 3.38 -6.31 -6.76
CA SER A 16 3.63 -7.74 -6.92
C SER A 16 2.35 -8.57 -7.09
N TYR A 17 1.30 -8.28 -6.30
CA TYR A 17 -0.01 -8.93 -6.47
C TYR A 17 -0.67 -8.53 -7.79
N LEU A 18 -0.58 -7.25 -8.15
CA LEU A 18 -1.14 -6.76 -9.41
C LEU A 18 -0.44 -7.39 -10.63
N ALA A 19 0.88 -7.53 -10.60
CA ALA A 19 1.63 -8.22 -11.66
C ALA A 19 1.15 -9.67 -11.84
N GLU A 20 0.99 -10.42 -10.75
CA GLU A 20 0.44 -11.78 -10.79
C GLU A 20 -0.98 -11.82 -11.36
N LEU A 21 -1.85 -10.90 -10.91
CA LEU A 21 -3.22 -10.79 -11.41
C LEU A 21 -3.26 -10.51 -12.91
N LEU A 22 -2.50 -9.53 -13.41
CA LEU A 22 -2.54 -9.11 -14.81
C LEU A 22 -1.92 -10.17 -15.74
N LEU A 23 -0.86 -10.84 -15.30
CA LEU A 23 -0.31 -11.99 -16.01
C LEU A 23 -1.32 -13.15 -16.11
N SER A 24 -2.11 -13.41 -15.06
CA SER A 24 -3.18 -14.41 -15.10
C SER A 24 -4.29 -14.04 -16.08
N LYS A 25 -4.46 -12.76 -16.35
CA LYS A 25 -5.39 -12.20 -17.35
C LYS A 25 -4.78 -12.05 -18.75
N GLN A 26 -3.59 -12.61 -18.97
CA GLN A 26 -2.89 -12.63 -20.26
C GLN A 26 -2.45 -11.23 -20.78
N TYR A 27 -2.18 -10.29 -19.89
CA TYR A 27 -1.51 -9.05 -20.23
C TYR A 27 -0.02 -9.28 -20.48
N ASP A 28 0.57 -8.47 -21.34
CA ASP A 28 1.99 -8.17 -21.26
C ASP A 28 2.19 -7.18 -20.10
N VAL A 29 3.09 -7.49 -19.17
CA VAL A 29 3.31 -6.68 -17.97
C VAL A 29 4.71 -6.08 -17.99
N VAL A 30 4.76 -4.76 -17.90
CA VAL A 30 5.98 -3.97 -17.75
C VAL A 30 6.04 -3.44 -16.32
N GLY A 31 6.90 -4.03 -15.51
CA GLY A 31 7.17 -3.58 -14.16
C GLY A 31 8.26 -2.51 -14.14
N ILE A 32 8.03 -1.42 -13.42
CA ILE A 32 9.03 -0.37 -13.20
C ILE A 32 9.49 -0.41 -11.75
N THR A 33 10.81 -0.50 -11.55
CA THR A 33 11.48 -0.39 -10.26
C THR A 33 12.60 0.65 -10.34
N ARG A 34 12.85 1.38 -9.24
CA ARG A 34 14.02 2.26 -9.19
C ARG A 34 15.31 1.45 -9.04
N ARG A 35 16.43 2.02 -9.46
CA ARG A 35 17.73 1.40 -9.25
C ARG A 35 18.06 1.35 -7.75
N THR A 36 18.44 0.18 -7.27
CA THR A 36 19.01 -0.05 -5.93
C THR A 36 20.34 -0.80 -6.05
N SER A 37 21.21 -0.68 -5.06
CA SER A 37 22.49 -1.42 -5.02
C SER A 37 22.30 -2.89 -4.66
N THR A 38 21.22 -3.24 -3.99
CA THR A 38 20.82 -4.60 -3.64
C THR A 38 19.53 -4.97 -4.38
N SER A 39 19.32 -6.26 -4.61
CA SER A 39 18.05 -6.74 -5.18
C SER A 39 16.90 -6.46 -4.21
N ASN A 40 15.73 -6.12 -4.76
CA ASN A 40 14.48 -5.94 -4.03
C ASN A 40 13.33 -6.65 -4.75
N THR A 41 13.65 -7.74 -5.43
CA THR A 41 12.72 -8.48 -6.30
C THR A 41 12.10 -9.72 -5.64
N GLU A 42 12.26 -9.90 -4.35
CA GLU A 42 11.81 -11.09 -3.61
C GLU A 42 10.30 -11.33 -3.77
N ARG A 43 9.50 -10.24 -3.84
CA ARG A 43 8.05 -10.33 -4.07
C ARG A 43 7.67 -10.69 -5.50
N LEU A 44 8.61 -10.65 -6.43
CA LEU A 44 8.40 -10.93 -7.85
C LEU A 44 8.82 -12.35 -8.27
N VAL A 45 9.23 -13.20 -7.34
CA VAL A 45 9.76 -14.56 -7.64
C VAL A 45 8.83 -15.37 -8.56
N ASN A 46 7.51 -15.18 -8.42
CA ASN A 46 6.51 -15.89 -9.21
C ASN A 46 6.35 -15.37 -10.65
N VAL A 47 6.87 -14.17 -10.95
CA VAL A 47 6.64 -13.48 -12.23
C VAL A 47 7.90 -13.17 -13.02
N LEU A 48 9.07 -13.07 -12.38
CA LEU A 48 10.33 -12.66 -13.03
C LEU A 48 10.69 -13.48 -14.27
N ASN A 49 10.37 -14.77 -14.29
CA ASN A 49 10.70 -15.67 -15.39
C ASN A 49 9.53 -15.92 -16.36
N LYS A 50 8.45 -15.15 -16.25
CA LYS A 50 7.32 -15.28 -17.19
C LYS A 50 7.65 -14.58 -18.51
N PRO A 51 7.33 -15.19 -19.67
CA PRO A 51 7.70 -14.62 -20.97
C PRO A 51 7.03 -13.29 -21.28
N ASN A 52 5.88 -13.01 -20.67
CA ASN A 52 5.11 -11.78 -20.79
C ASN A 52 5.30 -10.79 -19.61
N PHE A 53 6.41 -10.95 -18.87
CA PHE A 53 6.82 -10.00 -17.84
C PHE A 53 8.19 -9.39 -18.19
N THR A 54 8.27 -8.05 -18.19
CA THR A 54 9.52 -7.33 -18.39
C THR A 54 9.74 -6.34 -17.25
N LEU A 55 10.94 -6.34 -16.66
CA LEU A 55 11.30 -5.42 -15.59
C LEU A 55 12.22 -4.31 -16.12
N PHE A 56 11.78 -3.06 -16.00
CA PHE A 56 12.56 -1.86 -16.34
C PHE A 56 13.03 -1.13 -15.09
N GLN A 57 14.20 -0.48 -15.20
CA GLN A 57 14.66 0.47 -14.20
C GLN A 57 14.30 1.89 -14.64
N ALA A 58 13.47 2.57 -13.85
CA ALA A 58 13.19 4.00 -14.00
C ALA A 58 12.84 4.62 -12.64
N ASP A 59 13.06 5.90 -12.49
CA ASP A 59 12.79 6.66 -11.26
C ASP A 59 11.69 7.68 -11.50
N MET A 60 10.75 7.79 -10.56
CA MET A 60 9.65 8.77 -10.64
C MET A 60 10.14 10.22 -10.58
N GLY A 61 11.37 10.43 -10.09
CA GLY A 61 12.06 11.72 -10.12
C GLY A 61 12.75 12.05 -11.47
N ASP A 62 12.86 11.08 -12.40
CA ASP A 62 13.55 11.25 -13.67
C ASP A 62 12.61 11.02 -14.87
N PHE A 63 12.21 12.13 -15.49
CA PHE A 63 11.34 12.12 -16.67
C PHE A 63 11.90 11.28 -17.82
N THR A 64 13.23 11.38 -18.08
CA THR A 64 13.86 10.68 -19.21
C THR A 64 13.78 9.16 -19.06
N SER A 65 14.01 8.65 -17.86
CA SER A 65 13.90 7.21 -17.59
C SER A 65 12.47 6.69 -17.79
N ILE A 66 11.47 7.45 -17.34
CA ILE A 66 10.05 7.11 -17.56
C ILE A 66 9.72 7.17 -19.06
N LEU A 67 10.14 8.22 -19.76
CA LEU A 67 9.91 8.42 -21.21
C LEU A 67 10.44 7.22 -22.02
N ASN A 68 11.62 6.72 -21.70
CA ASN A 68 12.22 5.57 -22.38
C ASN A 68 11.36 4.31 -22.24
N VAL A 69 10.74 4.08 -21.08
CA VAL A 69 9.82 2.96 -20.90
C VAL A 69 8.58 3.14 -21.79
N PHE A 70 7.94 4.31 -21.76
CA PHE A 70 6.76 4.57 -22.59
C PHE A 70 7.07 4.52 -24.08
N GLN A 71 8.25 4.97 -24.50
CA GLN A 71 8.73 4.86 -25.89
C GLN A 71 8.80 3.39 -26.35
N SER A 72 9.25 2.47 -25.48
CA SER A 72 9.37 1.05 -25.83
C SER A 72 8.03 0.34 -26.03
N ILE A 73 6.96 0.84 -25.40
CA ILE A 73 5.62 0.24 -25.42
C ILE A 73 4.61 0.98 -26.31
N LYS A 74 5.01 2.05 -26.96
CA LYS A 74 4.09 2.88 -27.76
C LYS A 74 3.40 2.14 -28.92
N HIS A 75 3.88 0.95 -29.28
CA HIS A 75 3.33 0.13 -30.36
C HIS A 75 2.07 -0.67 -29.93
N TYR A 76 1.80 -0.80 -28.63
CA TYR A 76 0.60 -1.48 -28.14
C TYR A 76 -0.67 -0.69 -28.46
N GLU A 77 -1.77 -1.40 -28.66
CA GLU A 77 -3.08 -0.80 -28.97
C GLU A 77 -3.77 -0.22 -27.73
N ARG A 78 -3.53 -0.84 -26.56
CA ARG A 78 -4.04 -0.38 -25.26
C ARG A 78 -2.93 -0.44 -24.21
N ILE A 79 -2.75 0.66 -23.49
CA ILE A 79 -1.76 0.83 -22.44
C ILE A 79 -2.51 1.13 -21.14
N GLU A 80 -2.40 0.24 -20.16
CA GLU A 80 -2.94 0.46 -18.81
C GLU A 80 -1.78 0.78 -17.86
N VAL A 81 -1.82 1.94 -17.23
CA VAL A 81 -0.77 2.42 -16.34
C VAL A 81 -1.29 2.39 -14.90
N TYR A 82 -0.64 1.60 -14.07
CA TYR A 82 -0.92 1.51 -12.65
C TYR A 82 0.20 2.19 -11.87
N ASN A 83 -0.04 3.43 -11.46
CA ASN A 83 0.96 4.21 -10.73
C ASN A 83 0.88 3.92 -9.23
N LEU A 84 1.74 2.98 -8.77
CA LEU A 84 1.83 2.55 -7.38
C LEU A 84 3.14 3.00 -6.72
N ALA A 85 4.10 3.53 -7.49
CA ALA A 85 5.36 4.01 -6.94
C ALA A 85 5.14 5.22 -6.01
N ALA A 86 5.64 5.11 -4.80
CA ALA A 86 5.54 6.16 -3.80
C ALA A 86 6.63 6.01 -2.72
N GLN A 87 6.99 7.13 -2.07
CA GLN A 87 7.43 7.10 -0.70
C GLN A 87 6.16 6.92 0.14
N SER A 88 5.93 5.73 0.70
CA SER A 88 4.63 5.33 1.26
C SER A 88 4.53 5.43 2.78
N GLN A 89 5.64 5.69 3.48
CA GLN A 89 5.65 5.87 4.92
C GLN A 89 5.28 7.30 5.32
N VAL A 90 4.14 7.43 6.01
CA VAL A 90 3.66 8.73 6.48
C VAL A 90 4.66 9.38 7.43
N HIS A 91 5.22 8.61 8.39
CA HIS A 91 6.20 9.14 9.35
C HIS A 91 7.44 9.69 8.64
N THR A 92 8.00 8.96 7.69
CA THR A 92 9.18 9.38 6.91
C THR A 92 8.94 10.68 6.13
N SER A 93 7.70 10.97 5.74
CA SER A 93 7.40 12.20 5.02
C SER A 93 7.67 13.48 5.82
N PHE A 94 7.64 13.41 7.16
CA PHE A 94 7.99 14.56 8.02
C PHE A 94 9.47 14.87 8.05
N THR A 95 10.33 13.86 7.81
CA THR A 95 11.78 14.02 7.75
C THR A 95 12.32 14.17 6.31
N GLN A 96 11.54 13.72 5.31
CA GLN A 96 11.89 13.75 3.89
C GLN A 96 10.75 14.34 3.03
N PRO A 97 10.28 15.57 3.32
CA PRO A 97 9.12 16.15 2.64
C PRO A 97 9.37 16.42 1.15
N GLU A 98 10.57 16.89 0.78
CA GLU A 98 10.94 17.18 -0.62
C GLU A 98 10.94 15.90 -1.45
N TYR A 99 11.63 14.86 -1.00
CA TYR A 99 11.65 13.57 -1.69
C TYR A 99 10.23 12.98 -1.81
N THR A 100 9.44 13.10 -0.76
CA THR A 100 8.04 12.68 -0.77
C THR A 100 7.22 13.42 -1.83
N ALA A 101 7.37 14.74 -1.94
CA ALA A 101 6.71 15.55 -2.97
C ALA A 101 7.20 15.19 -4.38
N GLU A 102 8.50 15.02 -4.56
CA GLU A 102 9.13 14.68 -5.83
C GLU A 102 8.58 13.38 -6.42
N VAL A 103 8.48 12.33 -5.60
CA VAL A 103 8.00 11.01 -6.03
C VAL A 103 6.48 10.97 -6.11
N ASN A 104 5.78 11.45 -5.05
CA ASN A 104 4.35 11.21 -4.89
C ASN A 104 3.47 12.26 -5.60
N ALA A 105 3.96 13.49 -5.79
CA ALA A 105 3.23 14.56 -6.46
C ALA A 105 3.70 14.72 -7.92
N LEU A 106 4.99 14.97 -8.14
CA LEU A 106 5.51 15.22 -9.48
C LEU A 106 5.70 13.95 -10.31
N GLY A 107 5.88 12.79 -9.68
CA GLY A 107 5.95 11.51 -10.38
C GLY A 107 4.72 11.23 -11.25
N PRO A 108 3.49 11.29 -10.71
CA PRO A 108 2.25 11.17 -11.53
C PRO A 108 2.16 12.17 -12.67
N LEU A 109 2.54 13.43 -12.45
CA LEU A 109 2.61 14.45 -13.50
C LEU A 109 3.55 14.01 -14.64
N ARG A 110 4.74 13.47 -14.34
CA ARG A 110 5.68 12.99 -15.35
C ARG A 110 5.11 11.84 -16.19
N ILE A 111 4.35 10.94 -15.60
CA ILE A 111 3.65 9.88 -16.34
C ILE A 111 2.64 10.49 -17.32
N LEU A 112 1.82 11.42 -16.86
CA LEU A 112 0.82 12.09 -17.69
C LEU A 112 1.47 12.87 -18.85
N GLU A 113 2.56 13.58 -18.56
CA GLU A 113 3.33 14.29 -19.59
C GLU A 113 4.02 13.36 -20.58
N CYS A 114 4.52 12.18 -20.16
CA CYS A 114 5.02 11.16 -21.08
C CYS A 114 3.93 10.69 -22.06
N ILE A 115 2.71 10.44 -21.56
CA ILE A 115 1.55 10.04 -22.38
C ILE A 115 1.26 11.13 -23.41
N ARG A 116 1.19 12.39 -23.00
CA ARG A 116 0.94 13.53 -23.90
C ARG A 116 2.07 13.74 -24.90
N PHE A 117 3.31 13.75 -24.43
CA PHE A 117 4.48 13.96 -25.27
C PHE A 117 4.60 12.92 -26.40
N LEU A 118 4.15 11.69 -26.15
CA LEU A 118 4.17 10.60 -27.14
C LEU A 118 2.87 10.45 -27.93
N GLY A 119 1.84 11.27 -27.69
CA GLY A 119 0.55 11.18 -28.35
C GLY A 119 -0.20 9.88 -28.06
N LEU A 120 -0.17 9.43 -26.79
CA LEU A 120 -0.74 8.15 -26.38
C LEU A 120 -2.10 8.29 -25.65
N GLU A 121 -2.67 9.50 -25.60
CA GLU A 121 -3.85 9.82 -24.79
C GLU A 121 -5.04 8.91 -25.09
N SER A 122 -5.33 8.67 -26.37
CA SER A 122 -6.52 7.92 -26.80
C SER A 122 -6.46 6.42 -26.50
N LYS A 123 -5.28 5.89 -26.25
CA LYS A 123 -5.07 4.46 -25.97
C LYS A 123 -4.54 4.14 -24.57
N SER A 124 -4.32 5.19 -23.76
CA SER A 124 -3.85 5.03 -22.39
C SER A 124 -4.99 5.12 -21.40
N ARG A 125 -4.96 4.25 -20.40
CA ARG A 125 -5.79 4.33 -19.18
C ARG A 125 -4.88 4.36 -17.97
N VAL A 126 -5.06 5.36 -17.10
CA VAL A 126 -4.18 5.60 -15.95
C VAL A 126 -4.94 5.42 -14.66
N TYR A 127 -4.46 4.54 -13.83
CA TYR A 127 -4.86 4.39 -12.44
C TYR A 127 -3.81 5.04 -11.54
N GLN A 128 -4.24 5.94 -10.67
CA GLN A 128 -3.42 6.55 -9.62
C GLN A 128 -3.79 5.97 -8.27
N ALA A 129 -2.83 5.37 -7.59
CA ALA A 129 -2.99 5.00 -6.18
C ALA A 129 -3.07 6.27 -5.33
N SER A 130 -4.27 6.64 -4.94
CA SER A 130 -4.56 7.67 -3.97
C SER A 130 -4.64 7.03 -2.57
N THR A 131 -5.15 7.73 -1.56
CA THR A 131 -5.05 7.28 -0.17
C THR A 131 -6.13 7.91 0.71
N SER A 132 -6.58 7.20 1.74
CA SER A 132 -7.43 7.73 2.80
C SER A 132 -6.77 8.85 3.62
N GLU A 133 -5.44 8.97 3.58
CA GLU A 133 -4.70 10.06 4.23
C GLU A 133 -5.03 11.45 3.63
N LEU A 134 -5.71 11.52 2.47
CA LEU A 134 -6.27 12.77 1.94
C LEU A 134 -7.29 13.39 2.89
N TYR A 135 -8.12 12.55 3.54
CA TYR A 135 -9.16 13.00 4.46
C TYR A 135 -8.58 13.61 5.73
N GLY A 136 -7.48 13.05 6.25
CA GLY A 136 -6.70 13.59 7.35
C GLY A 136 -7.53 13.93 8.59
N LYS A 137 -7.81 15.22 8.82
CA LYS A 137 -8.75 15.65 9.86
C LYS A 137 -10.17 15.48 9.33
N VAL A 138 -10.73 14.29 9.54
CA VAL A 138 -12.04 13.91 9.00
C VAL A 138 -13.16 14.81 9.49
N VAL A 139 -14.09 15.15 8.60
CA VAL A 139 -15.26 15.99 8.90
C VAL A 139 -16.56 15.19 8.93
N GLU A 140 -16.53 13.98 8.39
CA GLU A 140 -17.65 13.02 8.39
C GLU A 140 -17.16 11.58 8.38
N THR A 141 -17.99 10.65 8.82
CA THR A 141 -17.72 9.21 8.87
C THR A 141 -19.00 8.45 8.49
N PRO A 142 -18.96 7.47 7.57
CA PRO A 142 -17.77 7.07 6.78
C PRO A 142 -17.37 8.09 5.72
N GLN A 143 -16.11 8.03 5.24
CA GLN A 143 -15.61 8.89 4.18
C GLN A 143 -16.01 8.34 2.81
N THR A 144 -16.45 9.26 1.93
CA THR A 144 -16.88 9.01 0.56
C THR A 144 -16.00 9.74 -0.44
N GLU A 145 -16.24 9.58 -1.74
CA GLU A 145 -15.55 10.31 -2.80
C GLU A 145 -15.78 11.83 -2.78
N THR A 146 -16.81 12.29 -2.05
CA THR A 146 -17.19 13.70 -1.93
C THR A 146 -16.82 14.31 -0.59
N THR A 147 -16.36 13.53 0.36
CA THR A 147 -15.88 14.01 1.66
C THR A 147 -14.71 14.98 1.46
N PRO A 148 -14.74 16.17 2.05
CA PRO A 148 -13.67 17.15 1.93
C PRO A 148 -12.32 16.63 2.43
N PHE A 149 -11.25 16.94 1.70
CA PHE A 149 -9.89 16.58 2.07
C PHE A 149 -9.24 17.61 3.00
N TYR A 150 -8.57 17.10 4.05
CA TYR A 150 -7.78 17.92 4.98
C TYR A 150 -6.53 17.15 5.44
N PRO A 151 -5.53 16.95 4.55
CA PRO A 151 -4.36 16.13 4.86
C PRO A 151 -3.58 16.63 6.07
N ARG A 152 -3.01 15.69 6.84
CA ARG A 152 -2.32 15.93 8.10
C ARG A 152 -0.82 15.58 8.04
N SER A 153 -0.29 15.34 6.83
CA SER A 153 1.11 14.96 6.64
C SER A 153 1.63 15.45 5.29
N PRO A 154 2.95 15.67 5.12
CA PRO A 154 3.53 15.94 3.81
C PRO A 154 3.22 14.85 2.78
N TYR A 155 3.12 13.58 3.20
CA TYR A 155 2.62 12.48 2.36
C TYR A 155 1.21 12.75 1.84
N GLY A 156 0.27 13.06 2.74
CA GLY A 156 -1.12 13.37 2.35
C GLY A 156 -1.22 14.56 1.42
N VAL A 157 -0.44 15.63 1.65
CA VAL A 157 -0.38 16.81 0.77
C VAL A 157 0.15 16.45 -0.61
N ALA A 158 1.22 15.66 -0.71
CA ALA A 158 1.77 15.22 -1.99
C ALA A 158 0.78 14.34 -2.76
N LYS A 159 0.08 13.42 -2.07
CA LYS A 159 -0.98 12.60 -2.67
C LYS A 159 -2.21 13.43 -3.07
N LEU A 160 -2.51 14.52 -2.36
CA LEU A 160 -3.58 15.45 -2.74
C LEU A 160 -3.26 16.17 -4.06
N TYR A 161 -2.04 16.62 -4.25
CA TYR A 161 -1.60 17.14 -5.55
C TYR A 161 -1.80 16.09 -6.65
N ALA A 162 -1.35 14.85 -6.41
CA ALA A 162 -1.52 13.75 -7.36
C ALA A 162 -2.98 13.50 -7.71
N PHE A 163 -3.88 13.50 -6.73
CA PHE A 163 -5.32 13.34 -6.95
C PHE A 163 -5.88 14.41 -7.88
N TRP A 164 -5.56 15.68 -7.64
CA TRP A 164 -6.08 16.78 -8.44
C TRP A 164 -5.44 16.88 -9.82
N ILE A 165 -4.16 16.57 -9.98
CA ILE A 165 -3.53 16.61 -11.29
C ILE A 165 -4.09 15.50 -12.23
N ILE A 166 -4.43 14.32 -11.69
CA ILE A 166 -5.13 13.26 -12.43
C ILE A 166 -6.49 13.76 -12.93
N LYS A 167 -7.29 14.40 -12.07
CA LYS A 167 -8.59 14.98 -12.48
C LYS A 167 -8.40 16.07 -13.52
N ASN A 168 -7.45 16.97 -13.31
CA ASN A 168 -7.17 18.05 -14.25
C ASN A 168 -6.81 17.52 -15.64
N TYR A 169 -5.92 16.51 -15.73
CA TYR A 169 -5.53 15.93 -17.03
C TYR A 169 -6.66 15.14 -17.69
N ARG A 170 -7.50 14.48 -16.91
CA ARG A 170 -8.73 13.86 -17.43
C ARG A 170 -9.65 14.88 -18.10
N GLU A 171 -9.88 16.02 -17.45
CA GLU A 171 -10.78 17.07 -17.92
C GLU A 171 -10.17 17.92 -19.04
N SER A 172 -8.87 18.24 -18.95
CA SER A 172 -8.20 19.13 -19.90
C SER A 172 -7.73 18.45 -21.18
N TYR A 173 -7.36 17.16 -21.10
CA TYR A 173 -6.73 16.44 -22.21
C TYR A 173 -7.45 15.17 -22.60
N ASN A 174 -8.62 14.91 -22.03
CA ASN A 174 -9.45 13.72 -22.30
C ASN A 174 -8.69 12.39 -22.13
N ILE A 175 -7.75 12.34 -21.20
CA ILE A 175 -7.05 11.11 -20.82
C ILE A 175 -7.96 10.30 -19.89
N TYR A 176 -8.15 9.02 -20.17
CA TYR A 176 -8.81 8.14 -19.20
C TYR A 176 -7.89 7.98 -17.97
N ALA A 177 -8.12 8.78 -16.92
CA ALA A 177 -7.31 8.78 -15.71
C ALA A 177 -8.19 8.83 -14.46
N CYS A 178 -8.00 7.90 -13.52
CA CYS A 178 -8.82 7.75 -12.32
C CYS A 178 -7.97 7.62 -11.05
N ASN A 179 -8.58 7.95 -9.91
CA ASN A 179 -7.98 7.80 -8.59
C ASN A 179 -8.71 6.70 -7.81
N GLY A 180 -7.96 5.73 -7.28
CA GLY A 180 -8.46 4.85 -6.23
C GLY A 180 -8.10 5.43 -4.86
N ILE A 181 -9.08 5.86 -4.09
CA ILE A 181 -8.88 6.35 -2.72
C ILE A 181 -8.83 5.13 -1.82
N LEU A 182 -7.61 4.61 -1.66
CA LEU A 182 -7.41 3.36 -0.95
C LEU A 182 -7.33 3.58 0.56
N PHE A 183 -8.11 2.81 1.29
CA PHE A 183 -7.93 2.65 2.73
C PHE A 183 -6.80 1.66 3.02
N ASN A 184 -6.44 1.47 4.29
CA ASN A 184 -5.30 0.63 4.63
C ASN A 184 -5.51 -0.80 4.12
N HIS A 185 -4.52 -1.34 3.43
CA HIS A 185 -4.56 -2.71 2.93
C HIS A 185 -3.21 -3.37 3.14
N GLU A 186 -3.29 -4.54 3.68
CA GLU A 186 -2.16 -5.27 4.24
C GLU A 186 -2.07 -6.66 3.62
N SER A 187 -0.96 -7.33 3.83
CA SER A 187 -0.76 -8.73 3.44
C SER A 187 0.53 -9.28 4.02
N GLU A 188 0.79 -10.53 3.71
CA GLU A 188 2.05 -11.21 3.96
C GLU A 188 3.25 -10.55 3.26
N ARG A 189 2.99 -9.67 2.25
CA ARG A 189 4.00 -8.92 1.49
C ARG A 189 4.17 -7.48 1.95
N ARG A 190 3.50 -7.09 3.03
CA ARG A 190 3.67 -5.73 3.59
C ARG A 190 5.11 -5.50 4.03
N GLY A 191 5.61 -4.27 3.91
CA GLY A 191 6.93 -3.90 4.45
C GLY A 191 7.01 -4.11 5.97
N SER A 192 8.14 -4.60 6.47
CA SER A 192 8.33 -4.97 7.87
C SER A 192 8.24 -3.81 8.86
N ASP A 193 8.43 -2.59 8.38
CA ASP A 193 8.34 -1.34 9.13
C ASP A 193 6.91 -0.77 9.26
N PHE A 194 5.92 -1.38 8.60
CA PHE A 194 4.50 -1.04 8.79
C PHE A 194 3.93 -1.79 10.00
N LEU A 195 3.06 -1.09 10.74
CA LEU A 195 2.51 -1.57 12.01
C LEU A 195 2.05 -3.03 11.99
N THR A 196 1.20 -3.38 11.05
CA THR A 196 0.60 -4.71 10.95
C THR A 196 1.66 -5.79 10.78
N ARG A 197 2.62 -5.59 9.86
CA ARG A 197 3.70 -6.53 9.63
C ARG A 197 4.71 -6.54 10.78
N LYS A 198 5.01 -5.38 11.36
CA LYS A 198 5.82 -5.28 12.58
C LYS A 198 5.24 -6.11 13.72
N VAL A 199 3.91 -6.10 13.88
CA VAL A 199 3.23 -6.91 14.91
C VAL A 199 3.39 -8.40 14.60
N THR A 200 3.08 -8.84 13.38
CA THR A 200 3.09 -10.28 13.04
C THR A 200 4.50 -10.89 13.09
N ILE A 201 5.52 -10.19 12.62
CA ILE A 201 6.93 -10.57 12.80
C ILE A 201 7.31 -10.50 14.29
N GLY A 202 6.92 -9.43 14.99
CA GLY A 202 7.26 -9.21 16.38
C GLY A 202 6.74 -10.31 17.33
N ILE A 203 5.60 -10.92 17.03
CA ILE A 203 5.06 -12.03 17.84
C ILE A 203 6.03 -13.20 17.86
N ASN A 204 6.58 -13.61 16.73
CA ASN A 204 7.56 -14.69 16.71
C ASN A 204 8.81 -14.33 17.54
N ARG A 205 9.33 -13.10 17.39
CA ARG A 205 10.49 -12.62 18.16
C ARG A 205 10.23 -12.59 19.67
N VAL A 206 9.03 -12.24 20.09
CA VAL A 206 8.64 -12.27 21.52
C VAL A 206 8.88 -13.64 22.14
N TYR A 207 8.59 -14.73 21.40
CA TYR A 207 8.71 -16.08 21.92
C TYR A 207 10.05 -16.77 21.60
N THR A 208 10.83 -16.26 20.65
CA THR A 208 12.16 -16.78 20.32
C THR A 208 13.31 -16.00 20.96
N GLU A 209 13.09 -14.72 21.29
CA GLU A 209 14.07 -13.82 21.89
C GLU A 209 13.58 -13.33 23.28
N PRO A 210 14.01 -13.93 24.40
CA PRO A 210 13.47 -13.62 25.74
C PRO A 210 13.56 -12.16 26.17
N SER A 211 14.52 -11.39 25.65
CA SER A 211 14.70 -9.97 25.93
C SER A 211 13.87 -9.04 25.02
N PHE A 212 13.22 -9.56 23.97
CA PHE A 212 12.47 -8.76 23.03
C PHE A 212 11.08 -8.43 23.59
N THR A 213 10.67 -7.17 23.43
CA THR A 213 9.32 -6.68 23.69
C THR A 213 8.86 -5.90 22.47
N LEU A 214 7.68 -6.19 21.96
CA LEU A 214 7.09 -5.49 20.83
C LEU A 214 6.72 -4.05 21.24
N GLU A 215 7.26 -3.07 20.55
CA GLU A 215 6.94 -1.65 20.77
C GLU A 215 5.97 -1.14 19.73
N VAL A 216 4.90 -0.48 20.17
CA VAL A 216 3.86 0.08 19.30
C VAL A 216 3.53 1.52 19.72
N GLY A 217 2.84 2.25 18.85
CA GLY A 217 2.33 3.59 19.17
C GLY A 217 0.94 3.54 19.81
N ASN A 218 0.03 4.39 19.34
CA ASN A 218 -1.33 4.52 19.85
C ASN A 218 -2.16 3.25 19.60
N LEU A 219 -2.48 2.52 20.68
CA LEU A 219 -3.29 1.30 20.65
C LEU A 219 -4.75 1.55 20.25
N ASN A 220 -5.25 2.77 20.46
CA ASN A 220 -6.66 3.12 20.26
C ASN A 220 -6.93 3.71 18.87
N ALA A 221 -5.88 3.98 18.07
CA ALA A 221 -6.04 4.43 16.69
C ALA A 221 -6.82 3.36 15.90
N ARG A 222 -7.84 3.82 15.16
CA ARG A 222 -8.73 2.93 14.39
C ARG A 222 -8.49 3.09 12.90
N ARG A 223 -8.43 1.98 12.20
CA ARG A 223 -8.21 1.94 10.74
C ARG A 223 -9.16 0.95 10.10
N ASP A 224 -9.54 1.28 8.89
CA ASP A 224 -10.20 0.37 7.96
C ASP A 224 -9.09 -0.44 7.27
N TRP A 225 -9.02 -1.74 7.54
CA TRP A 225 -8.01 -2.64 6.98
C TRP A 225 -8.62 -3.69 6.08
N GLY A 226 -8.12 -3.78 4.85
CA GLY A 226 -8.44 -4.85 3.92
C GLY A 226 -7.21 -5.64 3.48
N HIS A 227 -7.38 -6.65 2.63
CA HIS A 227 -6.27 -7.41 2.07
C HIS A 227 -5.88 -6.90 0.68
N ALA A 228 -4.59 -6.80 0.42
CA ALA A 228 -4.05 -6.24 -0.83
C ALA A 228 -4.56 -6.94 -2.11
N GLU A 229 -4.84 -8.24 -2.08
CA GLU A 229 -5.43 -8.96 -3.23
C GLU A 229 -6.79 -8.39 -3.65
N ASP A 230 -7.65 -8.03 -2.70
CA ASP A 230 -8.95 -7.43 -3.01
C ASP A 230 -8.78 -6.02 -3.61
N TYR A 231 -7.80 -5.27 -3.12
CA TYR A 231 -7.53 -3.90 -3.56
C TYR A 231 -6.93 -3.85 -4.97
N VAL A 232 -5.98 -4.72 -5.30
CA VAL A 232 -5.42 -4.76 -6.67
C VAL A 232 -6.46 -5.23 -7.70
N TYR A 233 -7.43 -6.05 -7.27
CA TYR A 233 -8.57 -6.39 -8.13
C TYR A 233 -9.46 -5.18 -8.43
N ALA A 234 -9.71 -4.30 -7.44
CA ALA A 234 -10.40 -3.04 -7.66
C ALA A 234 -9.63 -2.12 -8.63
N MET A 235 -8.31 -2.01 -8.49
CA MET A 235 -7.47 -1.22 -9.41
C MET A 235 -7.66 -1.64 -10.86
N TRP A 236 -7.67 -2.97 -11.10
CA TRP A 236 -7.92 -3.50 -12.45
C TRP A 236 -9.34 -3.18 -12.92
N LEU A 237 -10.37 -3.40 -12.09
CA LEU A 237 -11.77 -3.12 -12.44
C LEU A 237 -11.98 -1.65 -12.83
N MET A 238 -11.34 -0.71 -12.14
CA MET A 238 -11.44 0.72 -12.42
C MET A 238 -10.96 1.08 -13.84
N LEU A 239 -9.99 0.37 -14.37
CA LEU A 239 -9.51 0.58 -15.75
C LEU A 239 -10.31 -0.21 -16.81
N GLN A 240 -11.28 -1.03 -16.40
CA GLN A 240 -12.15 -1.77 -17.34
C GLN A 240 -13.47 -1.03 -17.64
N GLN A 241 -13.79 0.03 -16.90
CA GLN A 241 -15.05 0.75 -17.07
C GLN A 241 -15.08 1.58 -18.33
N ASP A 242 -16.28 1.75 -18.93
CA ASP A 242 -16.47 2.65 -20.07
C ASP A 242 -16.43 4.12 -19.65
N THR A 243 -16.95 4.42 -18.47
CA THR A 243 -16.93 5.77 -17.88
C THR A 243 -15.88 5.84 -16.77
N VAL A 244 -15.01 6.84 -16.86
CA VAL A 244 -13.97 7.07 -15.84
C VAL A 244 -14.58 7.63 -14.56
N GLY A 245 -14.15 7.10 -13.40
CA GLY A 245 -14.57 7.56 -12.08
C GLY A 245 -13.48 7.42 -11.03
N ASP A 246 -13.57 8.20 -9.95
CA ASP A 246 -12.74 8.03 -8.78
C ASP A 246 -13.54 7.22 -7.74
N TYR A 247 -12.90 6.31 -7.02
CA TYR A 247 -13.59 5.37 -6.13
C TYR A 247 -12.89 5.22 -4.79
N VAL A 248 -13.68 5.20 -3.72
CA VAL A 248 -13.24 4.72 -2.41
C VAL A 248 -13.17 3.20 -2.44
N ILE A 249 -12.02 2.66 -2.05
CA ILE A 249 -11.81 1.23 -1.88
C ILE A 249 -11.48 1.00 -0.41
N ALA A 250 -12.41 0.39 0.32
CA ALA A 250 -12.39 0.23 1.75
C ALA A 250 -13.10 -1.05 2.17
N SER A 251 -12.88 -1.49 3.41
CA SER A 251 -13.62 -2.64 3.96
C SER A 251 -15.01 -2.26 4.50
N GLY A 252 -15.23 -0.98 4.80
CA GLY A 252 -16.43 -0.48 5.43
C GLY A 252 -16.52 -0.73 6.94
N GLU A 253 -15.45 -1.24 7.54
CA GLU A 253 -15.35 -1.49 8.99
C GLU A 253 -14.02 -0.99 9.54
N THR A 254 -13.97 -0.72 10.84
CA THR A 254 -12.74 -0.27 11.49
C THR A 254 -12.36 -1.14 12.67
N HIS A 255 -11.06 -1.34 12.85
CA HIS A 255 -10.48 -2.05 13.97
C HIS A 255 -9.40 -1.20 14.63
N SER A 256 -9.23 -1.34 15.94
CA SER A 256 -8.15 -0.67 16.65
C SER A 256 -6.83 -1.42 16.49
N VAL A 257 -5.72 -0.72 16.74
CA VAL A 257 -4.39 -1.36 16.83
C VAL A 257 -4.40 -2.46 17.90
N ARG A 258 -5.10 -2.22 19.01
CA ARG A 258 -5.29 -3.20 20.09
C ARG A 258 -5.97 -4.47 19.59
N GLU A 259 -7.12 -4.35 18.91
CA GLU A 259 -7.85 -5.48 18.33
C GLU A 259 -6.97 -6.30 17.37
N PHE A 260 -6.17 -5.61 16.53
CA PHE A 260 -5.24 -6.28 15.64
C PHE A 260 -4.22 -7.12 16.41
N ILE A 261 -3.61 -6.55 17.45
CA ILE A 261 -2.62 -7.23 18.28
C ILE A 261 -3.23 -8.43 18.99
N GLU A 262 -4.40 -8.27 19.62
CA GLU A 262 -5.10 -9.35 20.33
C GLU A 262 -5.41 -10.54 19.41
N ILE A 263 -5.97 -10.28 18.24
CA ILE A 263 -6.26 -11.32 17.26
C ILE A 263 -4.96 -11.96 16.76
N ALA A 264 -3.91 -11.17 16.51
CA ALA A 264 -2.63 -11.70 16.03
C ALA A 264 -1.98 -12.63 17.06
N PHE A 265 -1.97 -12.28 18.36
CA PHE A 265 -1.51 -13.18 19.42
C PHE A 265 -2.38 -14.43 19.50
N GLN A 266 -3.69 -14.30 19.44
CA GLN A 266 -4.62 -15.45 19.45
C GLN A 266 -4.35 -16.40 18.28
N LYS A 267 -4.14 -15.88 17.06
CA LYS A 267 -3.83 -16.71 15.87
C LYS A 267 -2.43 -17.35 15.94
N ALA A 268 -1.54 -16.80 16.75
CA ALA A 268 -0.25 -17.42 17.08
C ALA A 268 -0.33 -18.47 18.19
N GLY A 269 -1.50 -18.65 18.82
CA GLY A 269 -1.70 -19.62 19.91
C GLY A 269 -1.44 -19.08 21.31
N HIS A 270 -1.40 -17.75 21.46
CA HIS A 270 -1.12 -17.07 22.73
C HIS A 270 -2.28 -16.16 23.14
N SER A 271 -2.39 -15.86 24.42
CA SER A 271 -3.29 -14.85 24.96
C SER A 271 -2.53 -13.61 25.39
N ILE A 272 -3.16 -12.46 25.28
CA ILE A 272 -2.63 -11.19 25.78
C ILE A 272 -3.69 -10.48 26.63
N HIS A 273 -3.27 -9.89 27.73
CA HIS A 273 -4.11 -9.02 28.56
C HIS A 273 -3.37 -7.72 28.85
N TRP A 274 -4.12 -6.65 29.03
CA TRP A 274 -3.57 -5.30 29.15
C TRP A 274 -3.60 -4.86 30.60
N GLU A 275 -2.52 -4.21 31.04
CA GLU A 275 -2.38 -3.59 32.36
C GLU A 275 -1.83 -2.18 32.24
N GLY A 276 -2.27 -1.26 33.10
CA GLY A 276 -1.89 0.15 33.07
C GLY A 276 -2.80 1.00 32.20
N GLU A 277 -2.44 2.27 32.04
CA GLU A 277 -3.21 3.27 31.32
C GLU A 277 -2.29 4.15 30.45
N ASP A 278 -2.82 4.70 29.36
CA ASP A 278 -2.15 5.64 28.46
C ASP A 278 -0.79 5.10 27.96
N ILE A 279 0.27 5.90 28.08
CA ILE A 279 1.62 5.55 27.64
C ILE A 279 2.32 4.49 28.50
N HIS A 280 1.75 4.20 29.68
CA HIS A 280 2.26 3.18 30.61
C HIS A 280 1.55 1.85 30.47
N GLU A 281 0.60 1.75 29.55
CA GLU A 281 -0.11 0.51 29.30
C GLU A 281 0.82 -0.52 28.64
N VAL A 282 0.75 -1.75 29.13
CA VAL A 282 1.53 -2.89 28.64
C VAL A 282 0.65 -4.09 28.38
N GLY A 283 0.97 -4.86 27.35
CA GLY A 283 0.38 -6.16 27.09
C GLY A 283 1.22 -7.25 27.69
N LYS A 284 0.58 -8.13 28.48
CA LYS A 284 1.21 -9.29 29.11
C LYS A 284 0.68 -10.60 28.52
N ASP A 285 1.54 -11.59 28.38
CA ASP A 285 1.16 -12.93 27.97
C ASP A 285 0.57 -13.74 29.14
N GLU A 286 0.19 -14.98 28.88
CA GLU A 286 -0.38 -15.92 29.84
C GLU A 286 0.56 -16.25 31.03
N THR A 287 1.85 -15.95 30.91
CA THR A 287 2.85 -16.13 31.99
C THR A 287 3.03 -14.89 32.85
N GLY A 288 2.39 -13.77 32.48
CA GLY A 288 2.54 -12.47 33.13
C GLY A 288 3.76 -11.66 32.65
N ARG A 289 4.46 -12.13 31.60
CA ARG A 289 5.58 -11.40 30.99
C ARG A 289 5.07 -10.27 30.13
N THR A 290 5.67 -9.09 30.21
CA THR A 290 5.41 -7.98 29.31
C THR A 290 5.93 -8.31 27.92
N VAL A 291 5.02 -8.42 26.93
CA VAL A 291 5.31 -8.77 25.54
C VAL A 291 5.03 -7.61 24.57
N VAL A 292 4.20 -6.65 24.98
CA VAL A 292 3.93 -5.42 24.22
C VAL A 292 4.06 -4.21 25.13
N ARG A 293 4.62 -3.11 24.63
CA ARG A 293 4.64 -1.82 25.32
C ARG A 293 4.41 -0.66 24.35
N ILE A 294 3.89 0.44 24.87
CA ILE A 294 3.75 1.68 24.12
C ILE A 294 5.09 2.42 24.12
N ASN A 295 5.47 2.93 22.92
CA ASN A 295 6.61 3.83 22.76
C ASN A 295 6.12 5.12 22.10
N SER A 296 6.23 6.24 22.83
CA SER A 296 5.80 7.57 22.36
C SER A 296 6.54 8.06 21.11
N ALA A 297 7.72 7.53 20.80
CA ALA A 297 8.46 7.85 19.59
C ALA A 297 7.71 7.43 18.29
N PHE A 298 6.75 6.52 18.41
CA PHE A 298 5.89 6.10 17.28
C PHE A 298 4.61 6.92 17.13
N TYR A 299 4.37 7.91 17.99
CA TYR A 299 3.26 8.85 17.80
C TYR A 299 3.59 9.83 16.66
N ARG A 300 2.60 10.11 15.84
CA ARG A 300 2.75 11.09 14.75
C ARG A 300 2.62 12.51 15.28
N PRO A 301 3.35 13.50 14.72
CA PRO A 301 3.18 14.93 15.08
C PRO A 301 1.75 15.44 14.89
N ALA A 302 1.02 14.86 13.95
CA ALA A 302 -0.39 15.14 13.70
C ALA A 302 -1.11 13.80 13.46
N GLU A 303 -1.73 13.27 14.50
CA GLU A 303 -2.41 11.96 14.45
C GLU A 303 -3.73 12.04 13.65
N VAL A 304 -4.08 10.91 13.08
CA VAL A 304 -5.39 10.66 12.46
C VAL A 304 -6.04 9.52 13.25
N ASP A 305 -7.07 9.86 14.03
CA ASP A 305 -7.64 8.93 15.01
C ASP A 305 -8.53 7.87 14.37
N LEU A 306 -9.31 8.26 13.36
CA LEU A 306 -10.30 7.39 12.71
C LEU A 306 -10.31 7.58 11.19
N LEU A 307 -10.18 6.48 10.47
CA LEU A 307 -10.47 6.39 9.04
C LEU A 307 -11.38 5.19 8.81
N MET A 308 -12.53 5.42 8.15
CA MET A 308 -13.50 4.40 7.75
C MET A 308 -14.12 4.80 6.42
N GLY A 309 -13.86 4.02 5.37
CA GLY A 309 -14.36 4.32 4.03
C GLY A 309 -15.75 3.76 3.77
N ASP A 310 -16.49 4.40 2.88
CA ASP A 310 -17.74 3.88 2.33
C ASP A 310 -17.48 3.26 0.96
N PRO A 311 -17.48 1.93 0.82
CA PRO A 311 -17.23 1.24 -0.45
C PRO A 311 -18.45 1.19 -1.37
N SER A 312 -19.60 1.72 -0.97
CA SER A 312 -20.91 1.53 -1.66
C SER A 312 -20.86 1.88 -3.15
N ARG A 313 -20.09 2.90 -3.52
CA ARG A 313 -19.97 3.29 -4.92
C ARG A 313 -19.14 2.27 -5.71
N SER A 314 -18.02 1.81 -5.18
CA SER A 314 -17.19 0.79 -5.83
C SER A 314 -17.92 -0.55 -5.92
N GLU A 315 -18.70 -0.91 -4.91
CA GLU A 315 -19.54 -2.10 -4.95
C GLU A 315 -20.60 -2.03 -6.04
N LYS A 316 -21.31 -0.90 -6.14
CA LYS A 316 -22.39 -0.69 -7.10
C LYS A 316 -21.91 -0.55 -8.54
N GLU A 317 -20.88 0.28 -8.79
CA GLU A 317 -20.47 0.66 -10.14
C GLU A 317 -19.42 -0.29 -10.70
N LEU A 318 -18.49 -0.82 -9.87
CA LEU A 318 -17.44 -1.74 -10.32
C LEU A 318 -17.82 -3.22 -10.13
N GLY A 319 -18.87 -3.53 -9.35
CA GLY A 319 -19.16 -4.88 -8.90
C GLY A 319 -18.05 -5.44 -7.99
N TRP A 320 -17.28 -4.56 -7.36
CA TRP A 320 -16.22 -4.94 -6.43
C TRP A 320 -16.82 -5.29 -5.08
N SER A 321 -16.25 -6.27 -4.40
CA SER A 321 -16.54 -6.54 -2.99
C SER A 321 -15.33 -7.15 -2.32
N ARG A 322 -15.13 -6.80 -1.06
CA ARG A 322 -14.14 -7.43 -0.20
C ARG A 322 -14.43 -8.93 -0.08
N LYS A 323 -13.41 -9.77 -0.25
CA LYS A 323 -13.50 -11.23 -0.11
C LYS A 323 -12.82 -11.74 1.15
N ILE A 324 -11.78 -11.05 1.60
CA ILE A 324 -10.95 -11.45 2.74
C ILE A 324 -11.36 -10.61 3.95
N SER A 325 -11.87 -11.26 5.01
CA SER A 325 -12.24 -10.60 6.25
C SER A 325 -11.00 -10.13 7.03
N PHE A 326 -11.18 -9.18 7.95
CA PHE A 326 -10.12 -8.70 8.82
C PHE A 326 -9.44 -9.83 9.60
N GLU A 327 -10.23 -10.73 10.18
CA GLU A 327 -9.70 -11.86 10.93
C GLU A 327 -8.87 -12.81 10.04
N THR A 328 -9.33 -13.07 8.82
CA THR A 328 -8.60 -13.91 7.84
C THR A 328 -7.30 -13.21 7.39
N LEU A 329 -7.32 -11.89 7.21
CA LEU A 329 -6.13 -11.10 6.91
C LEU A 329 -5.06 -11.28 8.00
N VAL A 330 -5.44 -11.06 9.26
CA VAL A 330 -4.52 -11.19 10.40
C VAL A 330 -3.97 -12.63 10.48
N GLU A 331 -4.85 -13.63 10.35
CA GLU A 331 -4.47 -15.05 10.36
C GLU A 331 -3.47 -15.40 9.26
N ARG A 332 -3.68 -14.92 8.03
CA ARG A 332 -2.76 -15.15 6.90
C ARG A 332 -1.39 -14.56 7.18
N MET A 333 -1.34 -13.30 7.64
CA MET A 333 -0.09 -12.62 7.97
C MET A 333 0.69 -13.34 9.08
N VAL A 334 0.03 -13.70 10.18
CA VAL A 334 0.64 -14.43 11.30
C VAL A 334 1.18 -15.79 10.85
N LYS A 335 0.37 -16.58 10.13
CA LYS A 335 0.80 -17.88 9.62
C LYS A 335 2.02 -17.80 8.69
N HIS A 336 2.08 -16.77 7.87
CA HIS A 336 3.21 -16.54 6.99
C HIS A 336 4.49 -16.29 7.79
N ASP A 337 4.44 -15.36 8.75
CA ASP A 337 5.63 -14.94 9.49
C ASP A 337 6.14 -16.01 10.45
N LEU A 338 5.25 -16.77 11.09
CA LEU A 338 5.65 -17.93 11.88
C LEU A 338 6.32 -19.05 11.06
N ARG A 339 6.00 -19.19 9.76
CA ARG A 339 6.63 -20.18 8.89
C ARG A 339 7.97 -19.70 8.35
N THR A 340 8.06 -18.45 7.97
CA THR A 340 9.23 -17.89 7.28
C THR A 340 10.46 -17.88 8.17
N GLU A 341 10.30 -17.56 9.46
CA GLU A 341 11.43 -17.52 10.39
C GLU A 341 11.94 -18.89 10.82
N ASN A 342 11.10 -19.93 10.75
CA ASN A 342 11.57 -21.31 10.93
C ASN A 342 12.56 -21.78 9.84
N HIS A 343 12.72 -21.02 8.76
CA HIS A 343 13.65 -21.29 7.65
C HIS A 343 14.82 -20.29 7.57
N LEU A 344 14.81 -19.20 8.36
CA LEU A 344 15.93 -18.23 8.39
C LEU A 344 17.03 -18.73 9.32
N THR A 345 18.27 -18.74 8.81
CA THR A 345 19.43 -19.00 9.66
C THR A 345 19.71 -17.82 10.61
N PRO A 346 20.33 -18.04 11.79
CA PRO A 346 20.65 -16.99 12.76
C PRO A 346 21.42 -15.80 12.17
N THR A 347 22.12 -15.98 11.05
CA THR A 347 22.89 -14.95 10.35
C THR A 347 21.98 -14.01 9.55
N GLN A 348 20.90 -14.50 8.96
CA GLN A 348 19.94 -13.69 8.20
C GLN A 348 19.07 -12.84 9.10
N ILE A 349 18.71 -13.35 10.29
CA ILE A 349 17.96 -12.61 11.32
C ILE A 349 18.77 -11.39 11.83
N ARG A 350 20.10 -11.51 11.99
CA ARG A 350 20.97 -10.40 12.42
C ARG A 350 21.11 -9.28 11.41
N GLN A 351 20.99 -9.54 10.11
CA GLN A 351 21.09 -8.52 9.09
C GLN A 351 19.84 -7.64 9.01
N GLU A 352 18.66 -8.19 9.25
CA GLU A 352 17.41 -7.42 9.28
C GLU A 352 17.24 -6.61 10.58
N SER A 353 17.76 -7.07 11.70
CA SER A 353 17.67 -6.39 12.99
C SER A 353 18.60 -5.18 13.14
N GLN A 354 19.54 -4.95 12.22
CA GLN A 354 20.44 -3.78 12.22
C GLN A 354 19.93 -2.63 11.34
N LEU A 355 18.79 -2.77 10.69
CA LEU A 355 18.17 -1.77 9.81
C LEU A 355 16.94 -1.08 10.43
N VAL A 356 16.70 -1.26 11.74
CA VAL A 356 15.61 -0.59 12.48
C VAL A 356 16.16 0.46 13.43
#